data_ca9465de8da5eae1701246e87b38fbaa
#
_entry.id   ca9465de8da5eae1701246e87b38fbaa
#
_cell.length_a   1.000
_cell.length_b   1.000
_cell.length_c   1.000
_cell.angle_alpha   90.00
_cell.angle_beta   90.00
_cell.angle_gamma   90.00
#
_symmetry.space_group_name_H-M   'P 1'
#
loop_
_entity.id
_entity.type
_entity.pdbx_description
1 polymer ?
#
loop_
_entity_poly.entity_id
_entity_poly.type
_entity_poly.pdbx_seq_one_letter_code
_entity_poly.pdbx_strand_id
1 'polypeptide(L)'
;MELTNTSRIGEYGDIRQSTSFGFNYGKIKSVTGINFRHTDGWRNTDLQWDQNQLKSGSTMLTVNRSSNYTLSENIEWQVNRKLDLTAEGTYYERWVMRTHGPWKYQANDFYYRNYTFAVGSKYKLGKRNYLTADLSYGRYGYFYDYKLNEHTDYFLDNDRHERITYFAGQRIKQSIQKQILGQVKSVFYLGEDHILNAGIEYQYNHLESPHHIDGDRASVYTLAAYIQEEWTAREKSGSDCRGTRETQHKETGLNFSPKISGL
;
A
#
# COMPACT_ATOMS: atom_id res chain seq x y z
N MET A 1 11.51 21.78 15.65
CA MET A 1 10.92 20.62 16.36
C MET A 1 9.43 20.88 16.47
N GLU A 2 8.61 20.00 15.99
CA GLU A 2 7.16 20.14 15.95
C GLU A 2 6.51 18.84 16.46
N LEU A 3 5.53 18.97 17.33
CA LEU A 3 4.75 17.87 17.86
C LEU A 3 3.28 18.15 17.62
N THR A 4 2.62 17.29 16.87
CA THR A 4 1.17 17.33 16.67
C THR A 4 0.56 16.10 17.30
N ASN A 5 -0.49 16.31 18.10
CA ASN A 5 -1.22 15.21 18.74
C ASN A 5 -2.72 15.44 18.58
N THR A 6 -3.43 14.42 18.11
CA THR A 6 -4.88 14.44 17.94
C THR A 6 -5.49 13.18 18.54
N SER A 7 -6.44 13.36 19.46
CA SER A 7 -7.21 12.28 20.07
C SER A 7 -8.67 12.48 19.77
N ARG A 8 -9.37 11.40 19.43
CA ARG A 8 -10.80 11.39 19.19
C ARG A 8 -11.43 10.18 19.85
N ILE A 9 -12.52 10.40 20.53
CA ILE A 9 -13.38 9.37 21.10
C ILE A 9 -14.76 9.52 20.46
N GLY A 10 -15.32 8.44 19.99
CA GLY A 10 -16.62 8.38 19.33
C GLY A 10 -17.50 7.29 19.92
N GLU A 11 -18.67 7.12 19.33
CA GLU A 11 -19.60 6.04 19.67
C GLU A 11 -19.01 4.67 19.36
N TYR A 12 -19.56 3.61 19.92
CA TYR A 12 -19.15 2.22 19.72
C TYR A 12 -17.68 1.93 20.10
N GLY A 13 -17.15 2.66 21.10
CA GLY A 13 -15.77 2.51 21.51
C GLY A 13 -14.77 2.96 20.45
N ASP A 14 -15.15 3.84 19.48
CA ASP A 14 -14.21 4.38 18.48
C ASP A 14 -13.22 5.31 19.17
N ILE A 15 -11.98 4.85 19.30
CA ILE A 15 -10.85 5.60 19.86
C ILE A 15 -9.83 5.76 18.75
N ARG A 16 -9.42 6.99 18.50
CA ARG A 16 -8.37 7.32 17.53
C ARG A 16 -7.33 8.20 18.19
N GLN A 17 -6.09 7.82 18.03
CA GLN A 17 -4.94 8.58 18.49
C GLN A 17 -3.98 8.73 17.33
N SER A 18 -3.60 9.97 17.03
CA SER A 18 -2.58 10.29 16.03
C SER A 18 -1.55 11.22 16.65
N THR A 19 -0.31 10.84 16.61
CA THR A 19 0.83 11.64 17.09
C THR A 19 1.85 11.73 15.98
N SER A 20 2.29 12.95 15.68
CA SER A 20 3.36 13.21 14.71
C SER A 20 4.44 14.05 15.35
N PHE A 21 5.67 13.62 15.19
CA PHE A 21 6.85 14.29 15.68
C PHE A 21 7.75 14.68 14.51
N GLY A 22 7.94 15.99 14.31
CA GLY A 22 8.80 16.57 13.28
C GLY A 22 10.12 17.09 13.87
N PHE A 23 11.21 16.69 13.24
CA PHE A 23 12.55 17.11 13.58
C PHE A 23 13.24 17.73 12.35
N ASN A 24 13.87 18.88 12.53
CA ASN A 24 14.63 19.56 11.48
C ASN A 24 15.95 20.05 12.08
N TYR A 25 17.05 19.49 11.61
CA TYR A 25 18.39 19.88 12.04
C TYR A 25 19.33 20.02 10.84
N GLY A 26 19.56 21.25 10.45
CA GLY A 26 20.44 21.59 9.35
C GLY A 26 19.96 20.99 8.02
N LYS A 27 20.61 19.91 7.61
CA LYS A 27 20.35 19.24 6.32
C LYS A 27 19.45 18.01 6.43
N ILE A 28 19.02 17.66 7.63
CA ILE A 28 18.21 16.48 7.91
C ILE A 28 16.85 16.92 8.42
N LYS A 29 15.80 16.39 7.80
CA LYS A 29 14.44 16.48 8.30
C LYS A 29 13.93 15.06 8.53
N SER A 30 13.20 14.88 9.62
CA SER A 30 12.56 13.61 9.95
C SER A 30 11.16 13.87 10.46
N VAL A 31 10.23 13.01 10.08
CA VAL A 31 8.86 13.02 10.59
C VAL A 31 8.48 11.61 10.98
N THR A 32 8.27 11.40 12.27
CA THR A 32 7.77 10.15 12.83
C THR A 32 6.28 10.27 13.09
N GLY A 33 5.48 9.32 12.63
CA GLY A 33 4.04 9.25 12.84
C GLY A 33 3.64 7.97 13.57
N ILE A 34 2.79 8.09 14.58
CA ILE A 34 2.20 6.97 15.32
C ILE A 34 0.68 7.15 15.30
N ASN A 35 -0.03 6.16 14.76
CA ASN A 35 -1.49 6.17 14.71
C ASN A 35 -2.03 4.89 15.34
N PHE A 36 -3.02 5.05 16.18
CA PHE A 36 -3.79 3.97 16.78
C PHE A 36 -5.27 4.20 16.54
N ARG A 37 -5.99 3.15 16.22
CA ARG A 37 -7.45 3.17 16.15
C ARG A 37 -8.00 1.87 16.73
N HIS A 38 -9.01 2.00 17.55
CA HIS A 38 -9.82 0.91 18.09
C HIS A 38 -11.30 1.21 17.90
N THR A 39 -12.10 0.20 17.67
CA THR A 39 -13.55 0.27 17.74
C THR A 39 -14.11 -1.05 18.23
N ASP A 40 -15.08 -0.99 19.15
CA ASP A 40 -15.84 -2.15 19.58
C ASP A 40 -16.83 -2.62 18.48
N GLY A 41 -17.00 -1.79 17.44
CA GLY A 41 -17.94 -2.05 16.36
C GLY A 41 -19.37 -1.87 16.80
N TRP A 42 -20.28 -2.08 15.90
CA TRP A 42 -21.72 -1.99 16.16
C TRP A 42 -22.37 -3.36 15.99
N ARG A 43 -23.46 -3.57 16.66
CA ARG A 43 -24.32 -4.75 16.51
C ARG A 43 -25.19 -4.53 15.28
N ASN A 44 -25.10 -5.45 14.33
CA ASN A 44 -26.05 -5.45 13.23
C ASN A 44 -27.34 -6.14 13.72
N THR A 45 -28.41 -5.34 13.86
CA THR A 45 -29.74 -5.81 14.25
C THR A 45 -30.68 -5.87 13.05
N ASP A 46 -30.20 -6.22 11.89
CA ASP A 46 -31.04 -6.35 10.71
C ASP A 46 -32.10 -7.43 10.94
N LEU A 47 -33.32 -6.99 11.26
CA LEU A 47 -34.48 -7.81 11.62
C LEU A 47 -35.09 -8.57 10.42
N GLN A 48 -34.58 -8.37 9.23
CA GLN A 48 -35.07 -9.05 8.02
C GLN A 48 -34.60 -10.50 7.88
N TRP A 49 -33.77 -10.95 8.79
CA TRP A 49 -33.29 -12.31 8.79
C TRP A 49 -34.27 -13.27 9.46
N ASP A 50 -34.40 -14.44 8.86
CA ASP A 50 -35.34 -15.50 9.20
C ASP A 50 -35.53 -15.70 10.70
N GLN A 51 -36.73 -15.43 11.20
CA GLN A 51 -37.11 -15.60 12.59
C GLN A 51 -36.85 -17.01 13.14
N ASN A 52 -36.74 -18.02 12.27
CA ASN A 52 -36.44 -19.38 12.68
C ASN A 52 -35.01 -19.55 13.16
N GLN A 53 -34.08 -18.70 12.69
CA GLN A 53 -32.70 -18.71 13.16
C GLN A 53 -32.52 -17.97 14.49
N LEU A 54 -33.35 -16.97 14.78
CA LEU A 54 -33.38 -16.30 16.08
C LEU A 54 -33.87 -17.22 17.21
N LYS A 55 -34.70 -18.20 16.88
CA LYS A 55 -35.19 -19.20 17.83
C LYS A 55 -34.15 -20.24 18.28
N SER A 56 -33.04 -20.34 17.56
CA SER A 56 -31.96 -21.28 17.90
C SER A 56 -30.98 -20.76 18.98
N GLY A 57 -31.27 -19.63 19.62
CA GLY A 57 -30.47 -19.09 20.73
C GLY A 57 -29.11 -18.51 20.29
N SER A 58 -28.92 -18.25 18.99
CA SER A 58 -27.71 -17.60 18.49
C SER A 58 -27.74 -16.12 18.78
N THR A 59 -26.86 -15.64 19.61
CA THR A 59 -26.66 -14.23 19.90
C THR A 59 -26.08 -13.56 18.65
N MET A 60 -26.75 -12.48 18.21
CA MET A 60 -26.19 -11.60 17.17
C MET A 60 -24.93 -10.96 17.69
N LEU A 61 -23.79 -11.25 17.10
CA LEU A 61 -22.53 -10.73 17.54
C LEU A 61 -22.19 -9.43 16.80
N THR A 62 -21.43 -8.63 17.49
CA THR A 62 -20.87 -7.38 17.01
C THR A 62 -20.10 -7.58 15.73
N VAL A 63 -20.40 -6.78 14.75
CA VAL A 63 -19.70 -6.74 13.46
C VAL A 63 -18.66 -5.64 13.51
N ASN A 64 -17.49 -5.84 12.91
CA ASN A 64 -16.44 -4.84 12.71
C ASN A 64 -15.66 -4.37 13.95
N ARG A 65 -15.68 -5.09 15.06
CA ARG A 65 -14.70 -4.83 16.11
C ARG A 65 -13.30 -4.95 15.54
N SER A 66 -12.49 -3.91 15.68
CA SER A 66 -11.15 -3.91 15.13
C SER A 66 -10.21 -3.01 15.92
N SER A 67 -8.92 -3.35 15.85
CA SER A 67 -7.83 -2.49 16.32
C SER A 67 -6.77 -2.43 15.24
N ASN A 68 -6.22 -1.24 15.02
CA ASN A 68 -5.06 -1.08 14.15
C ASN A 68 -4.07 -0.07 14.72
N TYR A 69 -2.81 -0.23 14.34
CA TYR A 69 -1.77 0.74 14.60
C TYR A 69 -0.85 0.86 13.39
N THR A 70 -0.36 2.08 13.20
CA THR A 70 0.59 2.43 12.16
C THR A 70 1.74 3.18 12.79
N LEU A 71 2.94 2.77 12.47
CA LEU A 71 4.17 3.51 12.72
C LEU A 71 4.74 3.92 11.37
N SER A 72 5.09 5.19 11.21
CA SER A 72 5.71 5.69 9.98
C SER A 72 6.89 6.58 10.31
N GLU A 73 7.91 6.52 9.46
CA GLU A 73 9.09 7.38 9.50
C GLU A 73 9.37 7.89 8.10
N ASN A 74 9.67 9.17 7.99
CA ASN A 74 10.11 9.81 6.74
C ASN A 74 11.33 10.66 7.04
N ILE A 75 12.43 10.41 6.34
CA ILE A 75 13.70 11.10 6.48
C ILE A 75 14.08 11.71 5.14
N GLU A 76 14.36 13.01 5.15
CA GLU A 76 14.95 13.74 4.05
C GLU A 76 16.34 14.23 4.46
N TRP A 77 17.35 13.95 3.67
CA TRP A 77 18.73 14.37 3.92
C TRP A 77 19.32 15.06 2.70
N GLN A 78 19.56 16.37 2.82
CA GLN A 78 20.33 17.12 1.83
C GLN A 78 21.84 16.90 2.07
N VAL A 79 22.42 15.86 1.46
CA VAL A 79 23.85 15.53 1.62
C VAL A 79 24.74 16.69 1.22
N ASN A 80 24.45 17.25 0.05
CA ASN A 80 25.14 18.44 -0.47
C ASN A 80 24.21 19.23 -1.42
N ARG A 81 24.72 20.24 -2.11
CA ARG A 81 23.93 21.10 -3.01
C ARG A 81 23.34 20.34 -4.21
N LYS A 82 23.89 19.17 -4.54
CA LYS A 82 23.49 18.38 -5.72
C LYS A 82 22.76 17.10 -5.39
N LEU A 83 22.91 16.57 -4.17
CA LEU A 83 22.38 15.26 -3.79
C LEU A 83 21.44 15.40 -2.60
N ASP A 84 20.20 15.02 -2.81
CA ASP A 84 19.17 14.83 -1.80
C ASP A 84 18.87 13.31 -1.70
N LEU A 85 18.77 12.78 -0.48
CA LEU A 85 18.40 11.41 -0.17
C LEU A 85 17.11 11.42 0.62
N THR A 86 16.28 10.40 0.38
CA THR A 86 15.05 10.15 1.15
C THR A 86 15.02 8.71 1.64
N ALA A 87 14.47 8.49 2.80
CA ALA A 87 14.13 7.19 3.31
C ALA A 87 12.77 7.25 3.98
N GLU A 88 11.91 6.30 3.68
CA GLU A 88 10.61 6.17 4.31
C GLU A 88 10.35 4.74 4.74
N GLY A 89 9.63 4.57 5.83
CA GLY A 89 9.23 3.30 6.34
C GLY A 89 7.86 3.37 6.96
N THR A 90 7.04 2.33 6.75
CA THR A 90 5.75 2.21 7.40
C THR A 90 5.56 0.79 7.90
N TYR A 91 5.12 0.66 9.13
CA TYR A 91 4.66 -0.56 9.74
C TYR A 91 3.18 -0.43 10.08
N TYR A 92 2.38 -1.41 9.69
CA TYR A 92 0.95 -1.44 9.94
C TYR A 92 0.51 -2.81 10.42
N GLU A 93 -0.22 -2.84 11.50
CA GLU A 93 -0.95 -4.02 11.96
C GLU A 93 -2.43 -3.73 12.12
N ARG A 94 -3.25 -4.71 11.81
CA ARG A 94 -4.68 -4.66 12.02
C ARG A 94 -5.22 -6.02 12.42
N TRP A 95 -6.01 -6.03 13.46
CA TRP A 95 -6.85 -7.14 13.83
C TRP A 95 -8.32 -6.77 13.61
N VAL A 96 -9.10 -7.69 13.05
CA VAL A 96 -10.53 -7.51 12.78
C VAL A 96 -11.27 -8.77 13.17
N MET A 97 -12.27 -8.61 14.03
CA MET A 97 -13.19 -9.69 14.37
C MET A 97 -13.94 -10.13 13.12
N ARG A 98 -13.89 -11.40 12.78
CA ARG A 98 -14.64 -11.99 11.68
C ARG A 98 -15.94 -12.56 12.20
N THR A 99 -17.05 -12.15 11.56
CA THR A 99 -18.37 -12.73 11.77
C THR A 99 -18.84 -13.42 10.50
N HIS A 100 -19.51 -14.55 10.64
CA HIS A 100 -20.09 -15.28 9.51
C HIS A 100 -21.56 -14.95 9.41
N GLY A 101 -21.86 -13.95 8.60
CA GLY A 101 -23.21 -13.43 8.56
C GLY A 101 -23.62 -12.83 9.91
N PRO A 102 -24.90 -12.54 10.12
CA PRO A 102 -25.39 -11.92 11.34
C PRO A 102 -25.50 -12.88 12.54
N TRP A 103 -25.33 -14.16 12.34
CA TRP A 103 -25.76 -15.18 13.32
C TRP A 103 -24.64 -15.97 13.97
N LYS A 104 -23.52 -16.14 13.27
CA LYS A 104 -22.52 -17.10 13.68
C LYS A 104 -21.17 -16.43 13.84
N TYR A 105 -20.59 -16.59 15.02
CA TYR A 105 -19.20 -16.29 15.24
C TYR A 105 -18.34 -17.26 14.44
N GLN A 106 -17.40 -16.76 13.64
CA GLN A 106 -16.43 -17.64 12.99
C GLN A 106 -15.33 -18.10 13.95
N ALA A 107 -14.77 -19.25 13.65
CA ALA A 107 -13.68 -19.82 14.45
C ALA A 107 -12.42 -18.97 14.44
N ASN A 108 -12.28 -18.06 13.50
CA ASN A 108 -11.09 -17.23 13.33
C ASN A 108 -11.43 -15.74 13.12
N ASP A 109 -10.47 -14.89 13.48
CA ASP A 109 -10.43 -13.49 13.18
C ASP A 109 -9.44 -13.21 12.05
N PHE A 110 -9.53 -12.03 11.45
CA PHE A 110 -8.56 -11.55 10.46
C PHE A 110 -7.43 -10.79 11.13
N TYR A 111 -6.21 -11.12 10.73
CA TYR A 111 -5.03 -10.38 11.15
C TYR A 111 -4.19 -9.98 9.93
N TYR A 112 -3.81 -8.71 9.89
CA TYR A 112 -3.02 -8.12 8.83
C TYR A 112 -1.73 -7.56 9.40
N ARG A 113 -0.62 -7.81 8.73
CA ARG A 113 0.68 -7.22 9.04
C ARG A 113 1.37 -6.78 7.77
N ASN A 114 1.58 -5.48 7.66
CA ASN A 114 2.17 -4.86 6.48
C ASN A 114 3.36 -4.03 6.89
N TYR A 115 4.38 -4.01 6.07
CA TYR A 115 5.45 -3.04 6.16
C TYR A 115 5.94 -2.68 4.79
N THR A 116 6.28 -1.41 4.64
CA THR A 116 6.90 -0.86 3.46
C THR A 116 8.18 -0.14 3.87
N PHE A 117 9.14 -0.17 3.00
CA PHE A 117 10.38 0.58 3.12
C PHE A 117 10.77 1.11 1.76
N ALA A 118 11.15 2.37 1.66
CA ALA A 118 11.65 2.94 0.43
C ALA A 118 12.85 3.85 0.70
N VAL A 119 13.76 3.89 -0.26
CA VAL A 119 14.87 4.81 -0.31
C VAL A 119 14.90 5.47 -1.67
N GLY A 120 15.16 6.76 -1.68
CA GLY A 120 15.23 7.56 -2.88
C GLY A 120 16.45 8.44 -2.91
N SER A 121 16.86 8.81 -4.11
CA SER A 121 17.91 9.79 -4.33
C SER A 121 17.54 10.72 -5.47
N LYS A 122 17.88 11.99 -5.34
CA LYS A 122 17.77 12.98 -6.39
C LYS A 122 19.10 13.67 -6.58
N TYR A 123 19.72 13.47 -7.75
CA TYR A 123 20.99 14.08 -8.10
C TYR A 123 20.80 15.17 -9.17
N LYS A 124 21.20 16.40 -8.88
CA LYS A 124 21.13 17.56 -9.79
C LYS A 124 22.30 17.53 -10.74
N LEU A 125 22.04 17.28 -12.03
CA LEU A 125 23.04 17.27 -13.11
C LEU A 125 23.40 18.68 -13.59
N GLY A 126 22.51 19.66 -13.30
CA GLY A 126 22.67 21.04 -13.70
C GLY A 126 21.67 21.96 -12.99
N LYS A 127 21.34 23.11 -13.57
CA LYS A 127 20.38 24.04 -12.99
C LYS A 127 18.94 23.45 -12.94
N ARG A 128 18.55 22.72 -13.98
CA ARG A 128 17.20 22.14 -14.12
C ARG A 128 17.23 20.62 -14.25
N ASN A 129 18.30 20.05 -14.80
CA ASN A 129 18.42 18.62 -15.07
C ASN A 129 18.69 17.83 -13.80
N TYR A 130 18.07 16.66 -13.68
CA TYR A 130 18.28 15.79 -12.54
C TYR A 130 18.06 14.31 -12.89
N LEU A 131 18.65 13.47 -12.07
CA LEU A 131 18.48 12.02 -12.02
C LEU A 131 17.82 11.67 -10.69
N THR A 132 16.83 10.79 -10.71
CA THR A 132 16.29 10.15 -9.53
C THR A 132 16.53 8.66 -9.59
N ALA A 133 16.77 8.05 -8.45
CA ALA A 133 16.78 6.60 -8.29
C ALA A 133 16.03 6.26 -7.02
N ASP A 134 15.05 5.38 -7.13
CA ASP A 134 14.15 4.98 -6.07
C ASP A 134 14.10 3.46 -5.99
N LEU A 135 14.12 2.93 -4.78
CA LEU A 135 13.96 1.52 -4.48
C LEU A 135 12.96 1.37 -3.33
N SER A 136 11.94 0.57 -3.54
CA SER A 136 10.99 0.25 -2.49
C SER A 136 10.78 -1.25 -2.32
N TYR A 137 10.49 -1.64 -1.10
CA TYR A 137 10.08 -2.97 -0.71
C TYR A 137 8.80 -2.89 0.09
N GLY A 138 7.82 -3.70 -0.29
CA GLY A 138 6.57 -3.85 0.42
C GLY A 138 6.31 -5.32 0.77
N ARG A 139 5.77 -5.56 1.93
CA ARG A 139 5.24 -6.86 2.33
C ARG A 139 3.87 -6.69 2.95
N TYR A 140 2.90 -7.40 2.40
CA TYR A 140 1.56 -7.52 2.93
C TYR A 140 1.36 -8.95 3.42
N GLY A 141 0.93 -9.12 4.66
CA GLY A 141 0.62 -10.41 5.26
C GLY A 141 -0.82 -10.47 5.74
N TYR A 142 -1.51 -11.52 5.36
CA TYR A 142 -2.88 -11.82 5.75
C TYR A 142 -2.93 -13.18 6.44
N PHE A 143 -3.56 -13.21 7.63
CA PHE A 143 -3.59 -14.37 8.51
C PHE A 143 -4.98 -14.57 9.11
N TYR A 144 -5.26 -15.79 9.48
CA TYR A 144 -6.36 -16.15 10.37
C TYR A 144 -5.83 -16.39 11.78
N ASP A 145 -6.47 -15.75 12.77
CA ASP A 145 -6.25 -15.98 14.18
C ASP A 145 -7.39 -16.85 14.73
N TYR A 146 -7.13 -18.13 14.93
CA TYR A 146 -8.15 -19.07 15.36
C TYR A 146 -8.50 -18.90 16.84
N LYS A 147 -9.78 -18.72 17.14
CA LYS A 147 -10.35 -18.62 18.48
C LYS A 147 -11.00 -19.91 18.92
N LEU A 148 -11.46 -20.71 17.97
CA LEU A 148 -12.07 -22.02 18.17
C LEU A 148 -11.35 -23.03 17.26
N ASN A 149 -11.48 -24.32 17.64
CA ASN A 149 -11.02 -25.39 16.75
C ASN A 149 -11.92 -25.47 15.52
N GLU A 150 -11.33 -25.62 14.36
CA GLU A 150 -12.04 -25.72 13.09
C GLU A 150 -11.45 -26.79 12.20
N HIS A 151 -12.32 -27.56 11.53
CA HIS A 151 -11.97 -28.48 10.47
C HIS A 151 -12.32 -27.83 9.14
N THR A 152 -11.35 -27.74 8.25
CA THR A 152 -11.52 -27.13 6.92
C THR A 152 -11.07 -28.11 5.85
N ASP A 153 -11.89 -28.27 4.84
CA ASP A 153 -11.58 -29.07 3.66
C ASP A 153 -11.12 -28.13 2.53
N TYR A 154 -9.95 -28.39 1.98
CA TYR A 154 -9.40 -27.68 0.83
C TYR A 154 -9.42 -28.56 -0.41
N PHE A 155 -9.92 -28.01 -1.51
CA PHE A 155 -9.91 -28.62 -2.82
C PHE A 155 -8.93 -27.83 -3.69
N LEU A 156 -7.75 -28.39 -3.94
CA LEU A 156 -6.70 -27.74 -4.74
C LEU A 156 -6.89 -27.97 -6.23
N ASP A 157 -7.43 -29.13 -6.59
CA ASP A 157 -7.87 -29.53 -7.93
C ASP A 157 -8.98 -30.56 -7.81
N ASN A 158 -9.50 -31.06 -8.92
CA ASN A 158 -10.64 -32.00 -8.95
C ASN A 158 -10.41 -33.32 -8.19
N ASP A 159 -9.14 -33.67 -7.91
CA ASP A 159 -8.78 -34.97 -7.32
C ASP A 159 -8.06 -34.80 -5.95
N ARG A 160 -7.74 -33.58 -5.54
CA ARG A 160 -6.98 -33.31 -4.32
C ARG A 160 -7.84 -32.70 -3.24
N HIS A 161 -8.13 -33.52 -2.25
CA HIS A 161 -8.87 -33.12 -1.05
C HIS A 161 -7.96 -33.25 0.16
N GLU A 162 -7.75 -32.16 0.88
CA GLU A 162 -6.97 -32.11 2.11
C GLU A 162 -7.86 -31.62 3.25
N ARG A 163 -7.97 -32.41 4.32
CA ARG A 163 -8.66 -32.01 5.54
C ARG A 163 -7.68 -31.56 6.61
N ILE A 164 -7.76 -30.29 6.94
CA ILE A 164 -6.87 -29.68 7.93
C ILE A 164 -7.65 -29.32 9.18
N THR A 165 -7.05 -29.57 10.33
CA THR A 165 -7.59 -29.13 11.63
C THR A 165 -6.75 -27.99 12.15
N TYR A 166 -7.38 -26.86 12.39
CA TYR A 166 -6.80 -25.71 13.06
C TYR A 166 -7.28 -25.66 14.51
N PHE A 167 -6.37 -25.30 15.42
CA PHE A 167 -6.66 -25.24 16.84
C PHE A 167 -6.75 -23.79 17.33
N ALA A 168 -7.57 -23.58 18.35
CA ALA A 168 -7.64 -22.29 19.04
C ALA A 168 -6.25 -21.81 19.49
N GLY A 169 -5.97 -20.54 19.28
CA GLY A 169 -4.67 -19.91 19.56
C GLY A 169 -3.66 -19.96 18.42
N GLN A 170 -3.94 -20.67 17.32
CA GLN A 170 -3.06 -20.67 16.16
C GLN A 170 -3.27 -19.44 15.27
N ARG A 171 -2.17 -18.92 14.75
CA ARG A 171 -2.16 -17.92 13.66
C ARG A 171 -1.67 -18.57 12.38
N ILE A 172 -2.54 -18.67 11.39
CA ILE A 172 -2.29 -19.38 10.14
C ILE A 172 -2.18 -18.37 9.01
N LYS A 173 -1.07 -18.48 8.27
CA LYS A 173 -0.82 -17.69 7.07
C LYS A 173 -1.84 -18.04 5.99
N GLN A 174 -2.54 -17.03 5.48
CA GLN A 174 -3.46 -17.16 4.34
C GLN A 174 -2.80 -16.64 3.06
N SER A 175 -2.16 -15.48 3.13
CA SER A 175 -1.36 -15.01 2.02
C SER A 175 -0.26 -14.06 2.48
N ILE A 176 0.84 -14.08 1.74
CA ILE A 176 1.92 -13.10 1.86
C ILE A 176 2.25 -12.59 0.47
N GLN A 177 2.11 -11.30 0.29
CA GLN A 177 2.56 -10.62 -0.92
C GLN A 177 3.84 -9.86 -0.61
N LYS A 178 4.83 -9.95 -1.49
CA LYS A 178 6.07 -9.18 -1.44
C LYS A 178 6.23 -8.46 -2.77
N GLN A 179 6.61 -7.20 -2.69
CA GLN A 179 6.88 -6.38 -3.87
C GLN A 179 8.22 -5.68 -3.72
N ILE A 180 9.00 -5.69 -4.78
CA ILE A 180 10.18 -4.84 -4.94
C ILE A 180 9.94 -3.98 -6.17
N LEU A 181 10.10 -2.68 -6.03
CA LEU A 181 10.03 -1.73 -7.14
C LEU A 181 11.31 -0.91 -7.13
N GLY A 182 12.03 -0.93 -8.25
CA GLY A 182 13.21 -0.11 -8.50
C GLY A 182 13.00 0.77 -9.72
N GLN A 183 13.30 2.06 -9.63
CA GLN A 183 13.17 2.99 -10.74
C GLN A 183 14.38 3.90 -10.80
N VAL A 184 14.88 4.13 -12.02
CA VAL A 184 15.84 5.20 -12.32
C VAL A 184 15.23 6.07 -13.40
N LYS A 185 15.13 7.35 -13.13
CA LYS A 185 14.53 8.34 -14.04
C LYS A 185 15.44 9.54 -14.19
N SER A 186 15.62 10.00 -15.43
CA SER A 186 16.32 11.25 -15.77
C SER A 186 15.37 12.26 -16.39
N VAL A 187 15.54 13.51 -16.03
CA VAL A 187 14.79 14.64 -16.59
C VAL A 187 15.78 15.67 -17.12
N PHE A 188 15.69 15.95 -18.41
CA PHE A 188 16.52 16.91 -19.12
C PHE A 188 15.66 18.00 -19.72
N TYR A 189 15.95 19.23 -19.35
CA TYR A 189 15.39 20.43 -19.99
C TYR A 189 16.28 20.84 -21.15
N LEU A 190 15.79 20.64 -22.37
CA LEU A 190 16.49 20.97 -23.60
C LEU A 190 15.97 22.33 -24.13
N GLY A 191 16.60 23.42 -23.65
CA GLY A 191 16.12 24.76 -23.89
C GLY A 191 14.96 25.17 -22.98
N GLU A 192 14.05 26.01 -23.52
CA GLU A 192 12.89 26.50 -22.77
C GLU A 192 11.62 25.70 -23.05
N ASP A 193 11.55 25.01 -24.17
CA ASP A 193 10.31 24.46 -24.73
C ASP A 193 10.29 22.91 -24.77
N HIS A 194 11.41 22.24 -24.47
CA HIS A 194 11.52 20.79 -24.53
C HIS A 194 11.92 20.18 -23.20
N ILE A 195 11.21 19.15 -22.76
CA ILE A 195 11.55 18.34 -21.59
C ILE A 195 11.63 16.89 -22.02
N LEU A 196 12.80 16.29 -21.84
CA LEU A 196 13.03 14.87 -22.11
C LEU A 196 13.04 14.09 -20.80
N ASN A 197 12.13 13.14 -20.68
CA ASN A 197 12.05 12.18 -19.58
C ASN A 197 12.49 10.81 -20.11
N ALA A 198 13.43 10.17 -19.44
CA ALA A 198 13.82 8.80 -19.73
C ALA A 198 13.97 8.00 -18.43
N GLY A 199 13.58 6.74 -18.45
CA GLY A 199 13.68 5.92 -17.25
C GLY A 199 13.63 4.43 -17.52
N ILE A 200 14.03 3.70 -16.49
CA ILE A 200 13.97 2.25 -16.40
C ILE A 200 13.28 1.92 -15.08
N GLU A 201 12.35 0.99 -15.14
CA GLU A 201 11.61 0.48 -13.99
C GLU A 201 11.73 -1.04 -13.91
N TYR A 202 11.99 -1.55 -12.74
CA TYR A 202 11.97 -2.97 -12.42
C TYR A 202 10.95 -3.22 -11.31
N GLN A 203 10.06 -4.18 -11.53
CA GLN A 203 9.09 -4.62 -10.55
C GLN A 203 9.17 -6.13 -10.37
N TYR A 204 9.22 -6.57 -9.13
CA TYR A 204 9.10 -7.95 -8.73
C TYR A 204 7.93 -8.10 -7.77
N ASN A 205 7.01 -9.01 -8.07
CA ASN A 205 5.90 -9.38 -7.22
C ASN A 205 5.98 -10.87 -6.90
N HIS A 206 5.82 -11.19 -5.64
CA HIS A 206 5.77 -12.56 -5.14
C HIS A 206 4.54 -12.74 -4.25
N LEU A 207 3.79 -13.79 -4.50
CA LEU A 207 2.62 -14.21 -3.74
C LEU A 207 2.88 -15.61 -3.18
N GLU A 208 2.69 -15.75 -1.87
CA GLU A 208 2.57 -17.03 -1.19
C GLU A 208 1.14 -17.14 -0.69
N SER A 209 0.42 -18.18 -1.08
CA SER A 209 -0.98 -18.39 -0.66
C SER A 209 -1.27 -19.90 -0.59
N PRO A 210 -0.90 -20.53 0.53
CA PRO A 210 -1.17 -21.94 0.75
C PRO A 210 -2.67 -22.24 0.57
N HIS A 211 -2.99 -23.32 -0.08
CA HIS A 211 -4.35 -23.81 -0.33
C HIS A 211 -5.22 -22.94 -1.27
N HIS A 212 -4.64 -21.91 -1.92
CA HIS A 212 -5.39 -21.05 -2.84
C HIS A 212 -4.78 -20.93 -4.23
N ILE A 213 -3.52 -21.33 -4.39
CA ILE A 213 -2.83 -21.37 -5.69
C ILE A 213 -2.03 -22.66 -5.81
N ASP A 214 -1.94 -23.21 -7.01
CA ASP A 214 -1.12 -24.37 -7.30
C ASP A 214 0.35 -24.09 -7.00
N GLY A 215 0.99 -25.00 -6.27
CA GLY A 215 2.36 -24.86 -5.82
C GLY A 215 2.57 -23.83 -4.71
N ASP A 216 1.49 -23.32 -4.06
CA ASP A 216 1.50 -22.43 -2.90
C ASP A 216 2.16 -21.06 -3.10
N ARG A 217 2.76 -20.79 -4.24
CA ARG A 217 3.48 -19.55 -4.52
C ARG A 217 3.52 -19.21 -6.01
N ALA A 218 3.54 -17.93 -6.30
CA ALA A 218 3.75 -17.41 -7.66
C ALA A 218 4.65 -16.18 -7.63
N SER A 219 5.41 -15.96 -8.69
CA SER A 219 6.26 -14.77 -8.84
C SER A 219 6.16 -14.21 -10.25
N VAL A 220 6.14 -12.89 -10.34
CA VAL A 220 6.16 -12.16 -11.61
C VAL A 220 7.14 -11.02 -11.50
N TYR A 221 7.95 -10.82 -12.54
CA TYR A 221 8.80 -9.64 -12.66
C TYR A 221 8.55 -8.93 -13.98
N THR A 222 8.67 -7.62 -13.93
CA THR A 222 8.50 -6.74 -15.07
C THR A 222 9.70 -5.82 -15.16
N LEU A 223 10.26 -5.67 -16.34
CA LEU A 223 11.26 -4.66 -16.65
C LEU A 223 10.66 -3.75 -17.74
N ALA A 224 10.64 -2.45 -17.49
CA ALA A 224 10.15 -1.47 -18.43
C ALA A 224 11.20 -0.38 -18.65
N ALA A 225 11.31 0.13 -19.88
CA ALA A 225 12.07 1.31 -20.17
C ALA A 225 11.18 2.27 -20.97
N TYR A 226 11.34 3.54 -20.73
CA TYR A 226 10.56 4.56 -21.44
C TYR A 226 11.42 5.77 -21.75
N ILE A 227 11.02 6.46 -22.80
CA ILE A 227 11.50 7.79 -23.18
C ILE A 227 10.28 8.61 -23.61
N GLN A 228 10.16 9.81 -23.08
CA GLN A 228 9.05 10.72 -23.33
C GLN A 228 9.59 12.12 -23.54
N GLU A 229 9.12 12.79 -24.57
CA GLU A 229 9.40 14.20 -24.82
C GLU A 229 8.12 15.00 -24.64
N GLU A 230 8.22 16.06 -23.86
CA GLU A 230 7.19 17.08 -23.72
C GLU A 230 7.67 18.34 -24.46
N TRP A 231 6.86 18.82 -25.40
CA TRP A 231 7.15 20.01 -26.17
C TRP A 231 6.05 21.05 -25.98
N THR A 232 6.44 22.27 -25.65
CA THR A 232 5.54 23.42 -25.53
C THR A 232 5.64 24.27 -26.78
N ALA A 233 4.63 24.20 -27.67
CA ALA A 233 4.54 25.03 -28.83
C ALA A 233 4.24 26.49 -28.42
N ARG A 234 5.17 27.40 -28.67
CA ARG A 234 4.90 28.84 -28.56
C ARG A 234 4.29 29.32 -29.86
N GLU A 235 3.03 29.73 -29.84
CA GLU A 235 2.50 30.55 -30.94
C GLU A 235 3.30 31.87 -31.03
N LYS A 236 3.96 32.09 -32.15
CA LYS A 236 4.51 33.41 -32.46
C LYS A 236 3.31 34.36 -32.63
N SER A 237 3.04 35.14 -31.59
CA SER A 237 2.07 36.23 -31.67
C SER A 237 2.53 37.25 -32.68
N GLY A 238 1.98 37.18 -33.89
CA GLY A 238 1.93 38.30 -34.79
C GLY A 238 0.76 39.18 -34.38
N SER A 239 1.08 40.39 -33.96
CA SER A 239 0.23 41.58 -33.81
C SER A 239 -1.19 41.41 -33.25
N ASP A 240 -1.41 42.02 -32.10
CA ASP A 240 -2.67 42.58 -31.59
C ASP A 240 -3.97 41.76 -31.77
N CYS A 241 -4.20 40.82 -30.85
CA CYS A 241 -5.55 40.51 -30.38
C CYS A 241 -5.45 39.93 -28.97
N ARG A 242 -6.18 40.49 -28.01
CA ARG A 242 -6.43 39.93 -26.69
C ARG A 242 -7.10 38.55 -26.84
N GLY A 243 -6.35 37.48 -26.79
CA GLY A 243 -6.81 36.11 -26.86
C GLY A 243 -6.08 35.27 -25.80
N THR A 244 -6.84 34.52 -25.03
CA THR A 244 -6.40 33.48 -24.07
C THR A 244 -5.34 32.59 -24.69
N ARG A 245 -4.15 32.50 -24.04
CA ARG A 245 -3.09 31.54 -24.41
C ARG A 245 -3.60 30.12 -24.12
N GLU A 246 -3.91 29.38 -25.15
CA GLU A 246 -4.06 27.93 -25.09
C GLU A 246 -2.67 27.29 -25.28
N THR A 247 -2.14 26.65 -24.24
CA THR A 247 -0.93 25.82 -24.32
C THR A 247 -1.33 24.43 -24.79
N GLN A 248 -1.00 24.03 -26.00
CA GLN A 248 -1.15 22.63 -26.43
C GLN A 248 0.05 21.83 -25.96
N HIS A 249 -0.19 20.86 -25.05
CA HIS A 249 0.79 19.83 -24.69
C HIS A 249 0.64 18.64 -25.64
N LYS A 250 1.69 18.30 -26.35
CA LYS A 250 1.75 17.07 -27.15
C LYS A 250 2.72 16.10 -26.48
N GLU A 251 2.19 15.01 -25.97
CA GLU A 251 2.98 13.90 -25.42
C GLU A 251 3.25 12.86 -26.50
N THR A 252 4.51 12.54 -26.73
CA THR A 252 4.93 11.39 -27.55
C THR A 252 5.76 10.47 -26.68
N GLY A 253 5.28 9.26 -26.42
CA GLY A 253 5.95 8.26 -25.60
C GLY A 253 6.09 6.92 -26.33
N LEU A 254 7.26 6.31 -26.22
CA LEU A 254 7.52 4.92 -26.60
C LEU A 254 7.67 4.10 -25.29
N ASN A 255 6.72 3.21 -25.04
CA ASN A 255 6.78 2.26 -23.94
C ASN A 255 7.13 0.88 -24.47
N PHE A 256 8.21 0.30 -24.00
CA PHE A 256 8.59 -1.07 -24.28
C PHE A 256 8.54 -1.87 -22.96
N SER A 257 7.56 -2.75 -22.83
CA SER A 257 7.37 -3.57 -21.62
C SER A 257 7.31 -5.06 -21.97
N PRO A 258 8.44 -5.76 -22.10
CA PRO A 258 8.44 -7.21 -22.25
C PRO A 258 8.00 -7.84 -20.92
N LYS A 259 6.90 -8.59 -20.94
CA LYS A 259 6.51 -9.45 -19.80
C LYS A 259 7.22 -10.79 -19.94
N ILE A 260 8.09 -11.11 -18.98
CA ILE A 260 8.66 -12.44 -18.83
C ILE A 260 8.01 -13.04 -17.58
N SER A 261 7.09 -13.99 -17.77
CA SER A 261 6.51 -14.78 -16.69
C SER A 261 7.33 -16.08 -16.55
N GLY A 262 7.99 -16.25 -15.44
CA GLY A 262 8.55 -17.53 -15.01
C GLY A 262 7.58 -18.22 -14.05
N LEU A 263 7.18 -19.43 -14.39
CA LEU A 263 6.47 -20.37 -13.51
C LEU A 263 7.44 -20.96 -12.49
#